data_8ba9523879e3fa577b472e5b5524a955
#
_entry.id   8ba9523879e3fa577b472e5b5524a955
#
_cell.length_a   1.000
_cell.length_b   1.000
_cell.length_c   1.000
_cell.angle_alpha   90.00
_cell.angle_beta   90.00
_cell.angle_gamma   90.00
#
_symmetry.space_group_name_H-M   'P 1'
#
loop_
_entity.id
_entity.type
_entity.pdbx_description
1 polymer ?
#
loop_
_entity_poly.entity_id
_entity_poly.type
_entity_poly.pdbx_seq_one_letter_code
_entity_poly.pdbx_strand_id
1 'polypeptide(L)'
;VVVDEKDSAFQNPVKPVGPYYTKEEADAFAAETGAKYAKDSKSDKYRKVVASPKPLKINNIEIVKQLALEGNVVVTVGGGGIPVVEENGVRGVEAVIDKDLASALTAVEIGADEFYILTDVPKVYINFRQPDEKALDVLTVKEAEDLLSQGQFGEGSMAPKVRAAVHFVKNGGKECII
;
A
#
# COMPACT_ATOMS: atom_id res chain seq x y z
N VAL A 1 -5.84 8.44 8.64
CA VAL A 1 -5.35 7.07 8.87
C VAL A 1 -4.28 7.11 9.94
N VAL A 2 -4.49 6.38 11.02
CA VAL A 2 -3.55 6.35 12.15
C VAL A 2 -2.38 5.43 11.83
N VAL A 3 -1.17 5.89 12.16
CA VAL A 3 0.07 5.14 12.02
C VAL A 3 0.89 5.21 13.31
N ASP A 4 1.84 4.29 13.48
CA ASP A 4 2.82 4.34 14.56
C ASP A 4 3.97 5.29 14.16
N GLU A 5 4.24 6.32 14.97
CA GLU A 5 5.38 7.23 14.75
C GLU A 5 6.74 6.51 14.79
N LYS A 6 6.80 5.35 15.44
CA LYS A 6 8.00 4.53 15.55
C LYS A 6 8.15 3.50 14.42
N ASP A 7 7.23 3.49 13.44
CA ASP A 7 7.34 2.60 12.29
C ASP A 7 8.69 2.81 11.58
N SER A 8 9.36 1.71 11.27
CA SER A 8 10.68 1.72 10.62
C SER A 8 10.68 2.39 9.24
N ALA A 9 9.52 2.52 8.60
CA ALA A 9 9.35 3.24 7.34
C ALA A 9 9.78 4.71 7.43
N PHE A 10 9.66 5.35 8.60
CA PHE A 10 10.13 6.74 8.79
C PHE A 10 11.64 6.86 8.74
N GLN A 11 12.37 5.81 9.12
CA GLN A 11 13.83 5.76 9.03
C GLN A 11 14.31 5.36 7.63
N ASN A 12 13.53 4.52 6.94
CA ASN A 12 13.84 3.99 5.61
C ASN A 12 12.73 4.32 4.60
N PRO A 13 12.62 5.59 4.16
CA PRO A 13 11.62 6.00 3.17
C PRO A 13 11.92 5.37 1.82
N VAL A 14 10.92 4.65 1.26
CA VAL A 14 11.03 3.93 -0.02
C VAL A 14 9.86 4.19 -0.96
N LYS A 15 8.81 4.88 -0.52
CA LYS A 15 7.62 5.13 -1.35
C LYS A 15 7.89 6.28 -2.32
N PRO A 16 7.96 6.02 -3.64
CA PRO A 16 8.24 7.07 -4.61
C PRO A 16 7.03 7.99 -4.82
N VAL A 17 7.26 9.30 -4.80
CA VAL A 17 6.25 10.34 -5.00
C VAL A 17 6.76 11.42 -5.95
N GLY A 18 5.84 12.20 -6.50
CA GLY A 18 6.17 13.34 -7.34
C GLY A 18 6.71 12.96 -8.72
N PRO A 19 7.27 13.92 -9.45
CA PRO A 19 7.79 13.75 -10.81
C PRO A 19 9.10 12.96 -10.84
N TYR A 20 9.56 12.69 -12.06
CA TYR A 20 10.86 12.09 -12.33
C TYR A 20 11.92 13.18 -12.53
N TYR A 21 13.12 12.94 -12.00
CA TYR A 21 14.29 13.81 -12.05
C TYR A 21 15.49 13.10 -12.66
N THR A 22 16.44 13.86 -13.20
CA THR A 22 17.79 13.33 -13.47
C THR A 22 18.53 13.13 -12.14
N LYS A 23 19.68 12.47 -12.18
CA LYS A 23 20.50 12.31 -10.97
C LYS A 23 20.97 13.65 -10.42
N GLU A 24 21.41 14.55 -11.30
CA GLU A 24 21.92 15.88 -10.97
C GLU A 24 20.83 16.74 -10.30
N GLU A 25 19.61 16.73 -10.85
CA GLU A 25 18.46 17.43 -10.26
C GLU A 25 18.10 16.87 -8.89
N ALA A 26 18.06 15.54 -8.77
CA ALA A 26 17.74 14.86 -7.51
C ALA A 26 18.78 15.17 -6.42
N ASP A 27 20.08 15.16 -6.76
CA ASP A 27 21.17 15.50 -5.85
C ASP A 27 21.08 16.98 -5.41
N ALA A 28 20.77 17.91 -6.33
CA ALA A 28 20.60 19.33 -6.03
C ALA A 28 19.41 19.58 -5.07
N PHE A 29 18.24 18.99 -5.36
CA PHE A 29 17.07 19.11 -4.49
C PHE A 29 17.27 18.42 -3.13
N ALA A 30 17.99 17.29 -3.08
CA ALA A 30 18.34 16.65 -1.83
C ALA A 30 19.21 17.54 -0.95
N ALA A 31 20.20 18.21 -1.55
CA ALA A 31 21.08 19.15 -0.85
C ALA A 31 20.33 20.39 -0.31
N GLU A 32 19.38 20.91 -1.09
CA GLU A 32 18.58 22.06 -0.72
C GLU A 32 17.53 21.78 0.36
N THR A 33 16.83 20.65 0.24
CA THR A 33 15.63 20.36 1.04
C THR A 33 15.84 19.30 2.13
N GLY A 34 16.93 18.55 2.10
CA GLY A 34 17.16 17.37 2.94
C GLY A 34 16.28 16.16 2.56
N ALA A 35 15.49 16.27 1.49
CA ALA A 35 14.63 15.17 1.02
C ALA A 35 15.45 14.00 0.47
N LYS A 36 14.91 12.79 0.59
CA LYS A 36 15.54 11.59 0.03
C LYS A 36 15.02 11.30 -1.37
N TYR A 37 15.93 10.91 -2.26
CA TYR A 37 15.63 10.49 -3.63
C TYR A 37 16.19 9.09 -3.88
N ALA A 38 15.47 8.29 -4.64
CA ALA A 38 15.91 6.96 -5.05
C ALA A 38 15.75 6.77 -6.56
N LYS A 39 16.62 5.96 -7.15
CA LYS A 39 16.50 5.57 -8.55
C LYS A 39 15.22 4.74 -8.73
N ASP A 40 14.45 5.08 -9.73
CA ASP A 40 13.25 4.33 -10.10
C ASP A 40 13.64 2.95 -10.67
N SER A 41 12.92 1.91 -10.28
CA SER A 41 13.23 0.53 -10.70
C SER A 41 12.94 0.25 -12.18
N LYS A 42 12.18 1.12 -12.85
CA LYS A 42 11.72 0.93 -14.24
C LYS A 42 12.39 1.91 -15.22
N SER A 43 13.21 2.84 -14.71
CA SER A 43 13.86 3.88 -15.52
C SER A 43 15.20 4.30 -14.94
N ASP A 44 16.00 5.07 -15.70
CA ASP A 44 17.25 5.68 -15.22
C ASP A 44 17.02 7.00 -14.46
N LYS A 45 15.77 7.31 -14.13
CA LYS A 45 15.40 8.55 -13.43
C LYS A 45 15.28 8.33 -11.93
N TYR A 46 15.23 9.41 -11.21
CA TYR A 46 15.11 9.47 -9.76
C TYR A 46 13.75 10.04 -9.35
N ARG A 47 13.23 9.62 -8.22
CA ARG A 47 12.03 10.19 -7.60
C ARG A 47 12.28 10.47 -6.13
N LYS A 48 11.62 11.49 -5.59
CA LYS A 48 11.54 11.70 -4.15
C LYS A 48 10.93 10.45 -3.52
N VAL A 49 11.50 9.99 -2.41
CA VAL A 49 10.94 8.89 -1.62
C VAL A 49 10.55 9.40 -0.24
N VAL A 50 9.41 8.89 0.24
CA VAL A 50 8.85 9.23 1.55
C VAL A 50 8.55 7.96 2.34
N ALA A 51 8.33 8.12 3.64
CA ALA A 51 7.88 7.03 4.50
C ALA A 51 6.53 6.48 4.04
N SER A 52 6.34 5.17 4.17
CA SER A 52 5.05 4.52 3.92
C SER A 52 4.74 3.56 5.07
N PRO A 53 4.39 4.10 6.25
CA PRO A 53 4.13 3.31 7.43
C PRO A 53 2.87 2.45 7.27
N LYS A 54 2.78 1.39 8.06
CA LYS A 54 1.61 0.51 8.09
C LYS A 54 0.40 1.26 8.68
N PRO A 55 -0.77 1.23 8.01
CA PRO A 55 -1.99 1.75 8.59
C PRO A 55 -2.44 0.88 9.77
N LEU A 56 -2.79 1.51 10.88
CA LEU A 56 -3.24 0.84 12.11
C LEU A 56 -4.74 0.98 12.34
N LYS A 57 -5.32 2.11 11.95
CA LYS A 57 -6.74 2.44 12.19
C LYS A 57 -7.22 3.47 11.18
N ILE A 58 -8.46 3.33 10.77
CA ILE A 58 -9.16 4.33 9.95
C ILE A 58 -10.04 5.18 10.85
N ASN A 59 -9.78 6.49 10.89
CA ASN A 59 -10.63 7.40 11.67
C ASN A 59 -12.03 7.48 11.03
N ASN A 60 -13.06 7.58 11.86
CA ASN A 60 -14.46 7.63 11.45
C ASN A 60 -14.97 6.37 10.72
N ILE A 61 -14.33 5.23 10.91
CA ILE A 61 -14.69 3.98 10.22
C ILE A 61 -16.14 3.55 10.55
N GLU A 62 -16.63 3.82 11.75
CA GLU A 62 -17.99 3.50 12.15
C GLU A 62 -19.04 4.22 11.29
N ILE A 63 -18.76 5.47 10.88
CA ILE A 63 -19.64 6.23 9.97
C ILE A 63 -19.63 5.59 8.58
N VAL A 64 -18.45 5.20 8.09
CA VAL A 64 -18.31 4.50 6.79
C VAL A 64 -19.10 3.20 6.80
N LYS A 65 -18.95 2.41 7.87
CA LYS A 65 -19.68 1.15 8.06
C LYS A 65 -21.19 1.35 8.10
N GLN A 66 -21.65 2.30 8.90
CA GLN A 66 -23.08 2.60 9.03
C GLN A 66 -23.67 2.98 7.66
N LEU A 67 -23.07 3.92 6.95
CA LEU A 67 -23.55 4.35 5.63
C LEU A 67 -23.58 3.21 4.63
N ALA A 68 -22.56 2.36 4.61
CA ALA A 68 -22.52 1.19 3.73
C ALA A 68 -23.66 0.20 4.04
N LEU A 69 -23.89 -0.08 5.32
CA LEU A 69 -25.00 -0.97 5.75
C LEU A 69 -26.39 -0.40 5.46
N GLU A 70 -26.51 0.92 5.40
CA GLU A 70 -27.74 1.61 4.97
C GLU A 70 -27.94 1.60 3.43
N GLY A 71 -27.05 0.97 2.67
CA GLY A 71 -27.12 0.82 1.22
C GLY A 71 -26.52 1.99 0.43
N ASN A 72 -25.75 2.86 1.08
CA ASN A 72 -25.04 3.93 0.40
C ASN A 72 -23.75 3.45 -0.25
N VAL A 73 -23.39 4.04 -1.40
CA VAL A 73 -22.05 3.90 -1.98
C VAL A 73 -21.12 4.91 -1.30
N VAL A 74 -20.12 4.41 -0.59
CA VAL A 74 -19.20 5.25 0.20
C VAL A 74 -17.82 5.28 -0.44
N VAL A 75 -17.31 6.47 -0.78
CA VAL A 75 -15.94 6.68 -1.22
C VAL A 75 -15.12 7.11 -0.01
N THR A 76 -14.14 6.30 0.36
CA THR A 76 -13.28 6.54 1.54
C THR A 76 -11.83 6.17 1.23
N VAL A 77 -10.89 6.52 2.14
CA VAL A 77 -9.45 6.24 2.03
C VAL A 77 -8.75 6.94 0.84
N GLY A 78 -9.36 6.99 -0.34
CA GLY A 78 -8.78 7.62 -1.53
C GLY A 78 -7.42 7.03 -1.90
N GLY A 79 -6.37 7.86 -1.98
CA GLY A 79 -5.00 7.43 -2.31
C GLY A 79 -4.22 6.79 -1.14
N GLY A 80 -4.87 6.53 0.00
CA GLY A 80 -4.27 5.97 1.22
C GLY A 80 -4.68 6.71 2.49
N GLY A 81 -5.27 7.90 2.36
CA GLY A 81 -5.68 8.75 3.46
C GLY A 81 -4.55 9.62 4.03
N ILE A 82 -4.91 10.59 4.86
CA ILE A 82 -3.97 11.47 5.54
C ILE A 82 -3.36 10.73 6.73
N PRO A 83 -2.02 10.54 6.79
CA PRO A 83 -1.38 9.87 7.90
C PRO A 83 -1.33 10.75 9.14
N VAL A 84 -1.74 10.20 10.27
CA VAL A 84 -1.72 10.89 11.57
C VAL A 84 -1.23 9.96 12.68
N VAL A 85 -0.70 10.56 13.73
CA VAL A 85 -0.45 9.89 15.02
C VAL A 85 -1.43 10.43 16.07
N GLU A 86 -1.82 9.57 17.01
CA GLU A 86 -2.81 9.89 18.07
C GLU A 86 -2.16 9.95 19.48
N GLU A 87 -0.92 10.40 19.57
CA GLU A 87 -0.26 10.64 20.86
C GLU A 87 -0.51 12.08 21.30
N ASN A 88 -1.19 12.28 22.44
CA ASN A 88 -1.52 13.60 22.99
C ASN A 88 -2.33 14.50 22.05
N GLY A 89 -3.24 13.91 21.28
CA GLY A 89 -4.05 14.56 20.25
C GLY A 89 -3.71 14.06 18.86
N VAL A 90 -4.42 14.53 17.85
CA VAL A 90 -4.22 14.12 16.45
C VAL A 90 -3.20 15.05 15.79
N ARG A 91 -2.12 14.50 15.26
CA ARG A 91 -1.08 15.25 14.55
C ARG A 91 -0.74 14.60 13.21
N GLY A 92 -0.70 15.39 12.14
CA GLY A 92 -0.25 14.92 10.82
C GLY A 92 1.25 14.56 10.82
N VAL A 93 1.62 13.58 10.01
CA VAL A 93 3.02 13.17 9.80
C VAL A 93 3.36 13.16 8.32
N GLU A 94 4.63 13.40 7.96
CA GLU A 94 5.09 13.37 6.58
C GLU A 94 5.28 11.93 6.11
N ALA A 95 4.26 11.37 5.47
CA ALA A 95 4.24 10.01 4.96
C ALA A 95 3.17 9.86 3.86
N VAL A 96 3.23 8.77 3.12
CA VAL A 96 2.18 8.37 2.15
C VAL A 96 1.78 6.94 2.45
N ILE A 97 0.55 6.76 2.89
CA ILE A 97 -0.01 5.44 3.18
C ILE A 97 -0.20 4.67 1.88
N ASP A 98 0.12 3.38 1.89
CA ASP A 98 -0.22 2.51 0.77
C ASP A 98 -1.74 2.30 0.72
N LYS A 99 -2.35 2.65 -0.42
CA LYS A 99 -3.80 2.59 -0.59
C LYS A 99 -4.35 1.17 -0.50
N ASP A 100 -3.60 0.16 -0.97
CA ASP A 100 -4.06 -1.23 -0.96
C ASP A 100 -4.15 -1.73 0.49
N LEU A 101 -3.16 -1.39 1.34
CA LEU A 101 -3.16 -1.74 2.77
C LEU A 101 -4.25 -0.99 3.55
N ALA A 102 -4.43 0.31 3.29
CA ALA A 102 -5.46 1.10 3.95
C ALA A 102 -6.88 0.65 3.53
N SER A 103 -7.07 0.28 2.26
CA SER A 103 -8.34 -0.27 1.77
C SER A 103 -8.65 -1.64 2.36
N ALA A 104 -7.64 -2.51 2.48
CA ALA A 104 -7.81 -3.82 3.13
C ALA A 104 -8.19 -3.67 4.61
N LEU A 105 -7.54 -2.75 5.34
CA LEU A 105 -7.90 -2.44 6.72
C LEU A 105 -9.34 -1.94 6.81
N THR A 106 -9.74 -1.01 5.92
CA THR A 106 -11.12 -0.53 5.84
C THR A 106 -12.10 -1.67 5.59
N ALA A 107 -11.82 -2.55 4.61
CA ALA A 107 -12.68 -3.67 4.27
C ALA A 107 -12.87 -4.64 5.45
N VAL A 108 -11.80 -4.91 6.20
CA VAL A 108 -11.88 -5.71 7.45
C VAL A 108 -12.75 -5.03 8.50
N GLU A 109 -12.52 -3.74 8.77
CA GLU A 109 -13.20 -3.01 9.84
C GLU A 109 -14.71 -2.83 9.57
N ILE A 110 -15.11 -2.64 8.31
CA ILE A 110 -16.54 -2.58 7.94
C ILE A 110 -17.19 -3.96 7.86
N GLY A 111 -16.42 -5.05 7.83
CA GLY A 111 -16.90 -6.42 7.69
C GLY A 111 -17.34 -6.75 6.26
N ALA A 112 -16.59 -6.28 5.27
CA ALA A 112 -16.84 -6.60 3.86
C ALA A 112 -16.72 -8.11 3.60
N ASP A 113 -17.55 -8.65 2.72
CA ASP A 113 -17.49 -10.07 2.32
C ASP A 113 -16.36 -10.30 1.32
N GLU A 114 -16.17 -9.37 0.38
CA GLU A 114 -15.26 -9.47 -0.75
C GLU A 114 -14.44 -8.18 -0.88
N PHE A 115 -13.20 -8.31 -1.38
CA PHE A 115 -12.32 -7.18 -1.63
C PHE A 115 -11.74 -7.26 -3.04
N TYR A 116 -11.94 -6.20 -3.84
CA TYR A 116 -11.46 -6.12 -5.21
C TYR A 116 -10.35 -5.10 -5.34
N ILE A 117 -9.22 -5.49 -5.91
CA ILE A 117 -8.08 -4.61 -6.20
C ILE A 117 -7.88 -4.52 -7.72
N LEU A 118 -8.33 -3.44 -8.32
CA LEU A 118 -8.15 -3.22 -9.76
C LEU A 118 -6.68 -2.87 -10.07
N THR A 119 -6.13 -3.52 -11.08
CA THR A 119 -4.73 -3.37 -11.50
C THR A 119 -4.61 -3.43 -13.03
N ASP A 120 -3.43 -3.13 -13.55
CA ASP A 120 -3.12 -3.04 -14.99
C ASP A 120 -2.72 -4.38 -15.64
N VAL A 121 -2.72 -5.45 -14.87
CA VAL A 121 -2.46 -6.81 -15.34
C VAL A 121 -3.65 -7.72 -15.05
N PRO A 122 -3.93 -8.72 -15.90
CA PRO A 122 -5.13 -9.56 -15.77
C PRO A 122 -5.08 -10.57 -14.63
N LYS A 123 -3.89 -10.86 -14.08
CA LYS A 123 -3.69 -11.84 -13.01
C LYS A 123 -2.47 -11.50 -12.16
N VAL A 124 -2.30 -12.19 -11.06
CA VAL A 124 -1.04 -12.26 -10.33
C VAL A 124 -0.13 -13.26 -11.01
N TYR A 125 1.17 -12.95 -11.12
CA TYR A 125 2.16 -13.79 -11.78
C TYR A 125 3.33 -14.09 -10.85
N ILE A 126 3.89 -15.29 -10.94
CA ILE A 126 5.24 -15.60 -10.47
C ILE A 126 6.20 -15.49 -11.64
N ASN A 127 7.47 -15.19 -11.35
CA ASN A 127 8.54 -14.97 -12.33
C ASN A 127 8.14 -13.95 -13.42
N PHE A 128 7.47 -12.88 -13.00
CA PHE A 128 6.90 -11.87 -13.91
C PHE A 128 7.95 -11.33 -14.87
N ARG A 129 7.64 -11.36 -16.17
CA ARG A 129 8.54 -10.99 -17.28
C ARG A 129 9.80 -11.85 -17.42
N GLN A 130 9.80 -13.07 -16.89
CA GLN A 130 10.84 -14.08 -17.12
C GLN A 130 10.34 -15.14 -18.09
N PRO A 131 11.25 -15.94 -18.70
CA PRO A 131 10.86 -17.00 -19.63
C PRO A 131 9.92 -18.06 -19.05
N ASP A 132 9.93 -18.23 -17.74
CA ASP A 132 9.12 -19.16 -16.96
C ASP A 132 7.97 -18.45 -16.19
N GLU A 133 7.53 -17.30 -16.71
CA GLU A 133 6.37 -16.58 -16.17
C GLU A 133 5.14 -17.48 -16.10
N LYS A 134 4.46 -17.46 -14.98
CA LYS A 134 3.24 -18.23 -14.79
C LYS A 134 2.15 -17.39 -14.12
N ALA A 135 0.99 -17.30 -14.76
CA ALA A 135 -0.20 -16.70 -14.19
C ALA A 135 -0.81 -17.60 -13.10
N LEU A 136 -1.31 -16.99 -12.05
CA LEU A 136 -1.97 -17.67 -10.94
C LEU A 136 -3.47 -17.34 -10.97
N ASP A 137 -4.31 -18.37 -10.99
CA ASP A 137 -5.77 -18.22 -10.98
C ASP A 137 -6.31 -18.13 -9.55
N VAL A 138 -5.76 -18.93 -8.66
CA VAL A 138 -6.14 -18.99 -7.25
C VAL A 138 -4.87 -19.14 -6.41
N LEU A 139 -4.85 -18.42 -5.30
CA LEU A 139 -3.81 -18.51 -4.27
C LEU A 139 -4.47 -18.72 -2.92
N THR A 140 -4.02 -19.72 -2.18
CA THR A 140 -4.33 -19.80 -0.75
C THR A 140 -3.50 -18.74 0.01
N VAL A 141 -3.97 -18.37 1.20
CA VAL A 141 -3.23 -17.44 2.08
C VAL A 141 -1.81 -17.93 2.33
N LYS A 142 -1.62 -19.24 2.57
CA LYS A 142 -0.30 -19.83 2.81
C LYS A 142 0.62 -19.68 1.59
N GLU A 143 0.15 -20.04 0.41
CA GLU A 143 0.93 -19.89 -0.83
C GLU A 143 1.29 -18.44 -1.09
N ALA A 144 0.36 -17.50 -0.86
CA ALA A 144 0.63 -16.07 -1.01
C ALA A 144 1.72 -15.59 -0.04
N GLU A 145 1.68 -16.01 1.23
CA GLU A 145 2.70 -15.70 2.23
C GLU A 145 4.08 -16.31 1.85
N ASP A 146 4.10 -17.54 1.39
CA ASP A 146 5.32 -18.22 0.95
C ASP A 146 5.95 -17.49 -0.26
N LEU A 147 5.17 -17.12 -1.26
CA LEU A 147 5.62 -16.39 -2.44
C LEU A 147 6.08 -14.96 -2.10
N LEU A 148 5.40 -14.27 -1.16
CA LEU A 148 5.85 -12.98 -0.63
C LEU A 148 7.22 -13.10 0.04
N SER A 149 7.43 -14.13 0.84
CA SER A 149 8.71 -14.38 1.54
C SER A 149 9.86 -14.66 0.58
N GLN A 150 9.57 -15.27 -0.57
CA GLN A 150 10.52 -15.56 -1.65
C GLN A 150 10.80 -14.34 -2.55
N GLY A 151 10.12 -13.19 -2.32
CA GLY A 151 10.30 -12.00 -3.14
C GLY A 151 9.76 -12.11 -4.56
N GLN A 152 8.78 -12.99 -4.79
CA GLN A 152 8.19 -13.21 -6.13
C GLN A 152 7.43 -12.01 -6.67
N PHE A 153 7.01 -11.09 -5.80
CA PHE A 153 6.20 -9.95 -6.18
C PHE A 153 6.97 -8.63 -6.02
N GLY A 154 6.83 -7.74 -7.00
CA GLY A 154 7.48 -6.43 -6.97
C GLY A 154 7.00 -5.57 -5.79
N GLU A 155 7.92 -5.13 -4.93
CA GLU A 155 7.64 -4.36 -3.70
C GLU A 155 6.93 -3.03 -3.94
N GLY A 156 7.11 -2.41 -5.09
CA GLY A 156 6.44 -1.15 -5.45
C GLY A 156 5.10 -1.32 -6.17
N SER A 157 4.64 -2.56 -6.39
CA SER A 157 3.46 -2.82 -7.25
C SER A 157 2.59 -3.97 -6.75
N MET A 158 2.96 -5.22 -7.01
CA MET A 158 2.14 -6.39 -6.72
C MET A 158 2.23 -6.84 -5.25
N ALA A 159 3.39 -6.75 -4.61
CA ALA A 159 3.56 -7.20 -3.23
C ALA A 159 2.60 -6.50 -2.24
N PRO A 160 2.39 -5.16 -2.28
CA PRO A 160 1.38 -4.51 -1.42
C PRO A 160 -0.03 -5.04 -1.65
N LYS A 161 -0.42 -5.35 -2.88
CA LYS A 161 -1.74 -5.91 -3.21
C LYS A 161 -1.94 -7.30 -2.62
N VAL A 162 -0.94 -8.17 -2.79
CA VAL A 162 -0.98 -9.53 -2.22
C VAL A 162 -0.98 -9.48 -0.69
N ARG A 163 -0.19 -8.58 -0.06
CA ARG A 163 -0.23 -8.36 1.41
C ARG A 163 -1.61 -7.88 1.87
N ALA A 164 -2.22 -6.97 1.12
CA ALA A 164 -3.57 -6.47 1.39
C ALA A 164 -4.61 -7.60 1.32
N ALA A 165 -4.55 -8.43 0.27
CA ALA A 165 -5.41 -9.60 0.10
C ALA A 165 -5.25 -10.61 1.24
N VAL A 166 -4.00 -10.95 1.60
CA VAL A 166 -3.70 -11.84 2.73
C VAL A 166 -4.25 -11.26 4.04
N HIS A 167 -4.03 -9.96 4.29
CA HIS A 167 -4.56 -9.30 5.48
C HIS A 167 -6.08 -9.41 5.55
N PHE A 168 -6.78 -9.10 4.46
CA PHE A 168 -8.24 -9.15 4.40
C PHE A 168 -8.79 -10.55 4.69
N VAL A 169 -8.29 -11.57 3.99
CA VAL A 169 -8.80 -12.96 4.15
C VAL A 169 -8.47 -13.51 5.54
N LYS A 170 -7.29 -13.24 6.10
CA LYS A 170 -6.92 -13.67 7.46
C LYS A 170 -7.78 -13.04 8.56
N ASN A 171 -8.39 -11.89 8.29
CA ASN A 171 -9.23 -11.18 9.25
C ASN A 171 -10.73 -11.32 8.98
N GLY A 172 -11.14 -12.37 8.27
CA GLY A 172 -12.54 -12.77 8.14
C GLY A 172 -13.21 -12.49 6.80
N GLY A 173 -12.51 -11.83 5.87
CA GLY A 173 -12.98 -11.70 4.49
C GLY A 173 -13.06 -13.07 3.78
N LYS A 174 -14.03 -13.24 2.90
CA LYS A 174 -14.22 -14.51 2.18
C LYS A 174 -13.16 -14.71 1.11
N GLU A 175 -12.98 -13.69 0.25
CA GLU A 175 -12.01 -13.72 -0.84
C GLU A 175 -11.56 -12.30 -1.23
N CYS A 176 -10.35 -12.21 -1.78
CA CYS A 176 -9.85 -11.00 -2.42
C CYS A 176 -9.50 -11.29 -3.87
N ILE A 177 -9.94 -10.44 -4.77
CA ILE A 177 -9.74 -10.56 -6.21
C ILE A 177 -8.78 -9.44 -6.67
N ILE A 178 -7.68 -9.83 -7.33
CA ILE A 178 -6.69 -8.92 -7.88
C ILE A 178 -6.67 -9.05 -9.39
#